data_aa3fd8850985def83cc686aa1c0a8066
#
_entry.id   aa3fd8850985def83cc686aa1c0a8066
#
_cell.length_a   1.000
_cell.length_b   1.000
_cell.length_c   1.000
_cell.angle_alpha   90.00
_cell.angle_beta   90.00
_cell.angle_gamma   90.00
#
_symmetry.space_group_name_H-M   'P 1'
#
loop_
_entity.id
_entity.type
_entity.pdbx_description
1 polymer ?
#
loop_
_entity_poly.entity_id
_entity_poly.type
_entity_poly.pdbx_seq_one_letter_code
_entity_poly.pdbx_strand_id
1 'polypeptide(L)'
;LPDGVVDLLSTEAVKQETLRYQLTRILISHGYEFISPPMIEYTESLLGYASEDVKLQTFKIIDQLTGRLMGVRADITPQIARIDARLHNNQDTSNPAKSISRYCY
;
A
#
# COMPACT_ATOMS: atom_id res chain seq x y z
N LEU A 1 -21.17 -13.16 -3.10
CA LEU A 1 -19.79 -12.64 -2.97
C LEU A 1 -18.82 -13.64 -3.59
N PRO A 2 -17.69 -13.20 -4.14
CA PRO A 2 -16.64 -14.11 -4.60
C PRO A 2 -16.07 -14.94 -3.46
N ASP A 3 -15.46 -16.10 -3.79
CA ASP A 3 -14.79 -16.94 -2.80
C ASP A 3 -13.71 -16.15 -2.06
N GLY A 4 -13.72 -16.25 -0.72
CA GLY A 4 -12.78 -15.52 0.14
C GLY A 4 -13.15 -14.06 0.42
N VAL A 5 -14.23 -13.55 -0.14
CA VAL A 5 -14.76 -12.20 0.15
C VAL A 5 -15.97 -12.33 1.08
N VAL A 6 -15.92 -11.65 2.21
CA VAL A 6 -16.98 -11.69 3.23
C VAL A 6 -17.38 -10.30 3.68
N ASP A 7 -18.63 -10.12 4.06
CA ASP A 7 -19.09 -8.93 4.75
C ASP A 7 -18.67 -9.00 6.24
N LEU A 8 -18.03 -7.97 6.72
CA LEU A 8 -17.77 -7.81 8.14
C LEU A 8 -18.97 -7.11 8.79
N LEU A 9 -19.69 -7.84 9.63
CA LEU A 9 -20.82 -7.28 10.37
C LEU A 9 -20.33 -6.42 11.55
N SER A 10 -21.24 -5.61 12.08
CA SER A 10 -20.94 -4.54 13.04
C SER A 10 -19.95 -4.93 14.14
N THR A 11 -20.16 -6.06 14.81
CA THR A 11 -19.31 -6.49 15.94
C THR A 11 -17.88 -6.78 15.50
N GLU A 12 -17.71 -7.54 14.43
CA GLU A 12 -16.39 -7.90 13.88
C GLU A 12 -15.70 -6.69 13.24
N ALA A 13 -16.45 -5.87 12.51
CA ALA A 13 -15.92 -4.65 11.90
C ALA A 13 -15.36 -3.68 12.97
N VAL A 14 -16.06 -3.47 14.07
CA VAL A 14 -15.61 -2.63 15.19
C VAL A 14 -14.37 -3.22 15.86
N LYS A 15 -14.34 -4.52 16.13
CA LYS A 15 -13.16 -5.18 16.70
C LYS A 15 -11.93 -5.02 15.81
N GLN A 16 -12.07 -5.27 14.50
CA GLN A 16 -10.97 -5.14 13.55
C GLN A 16 -10.45 -3.71 13.50
N GLU A 17 -11.34 -2.73 13.41
CA GLU A 17 -10.96 -1.32 13.36
C GLU A 17 -10.28 -0.86 14.66
N THR A 18 -10.78 -1.30 15.82
CA THR A 18 -10.16 -1.02 17.11
C THR A 18 -8.76 -1.60 17.20
N LEU A 19 -8.57 -2.85 16.79
CA LEU A 19 -7.26 -3.50 16.78
C LEU A 19 -6.29 -2.79 15.82
N ARG A 20 -6.75 -2.47 14.61
CA ARG A 20 -5.96 -1.71 13.63
C ARG A 20 -5.49 -0.38 14.21
N TYR A 21 -6.40 0.36 14.83
CA TYR A 21 -6.08 1.64 15.47
C TYR A 21 -5.04 1.49 16.57
N GLN A 22 -5.20 0.52 17.47
CA GLN A 22 -4.26 0.27 18.57
C GLN A 22 -2.87 -0.09 18.05
N LEU A 23 -2.76 -0.99 17.07
CA LEU A 23 -1.48 -1.38 16.47
C LEU A 23 -0.80 -0.20 15.76
N THR A 24 -1.55 0.57 14.99
CA THR A 24 -1.03 1.77 14.33
C THR A 24 -0.49 2.79 15.33
N ARG A 25 -1.20 3.01 16.43
CA ARG A 25 -0.77 3.92 17.50
C ARG A 25 0.55 3.46 18.16
N ILE A 26 0.70 2.17 18.40
CA ILE A 26 1.95 1.60 18.95
C ILE A 26 3.10 1.85 17.99
N LEU A 27 2.93 1.56 16.70
CA LEU A 27 3.98 1.76 15.70
C LEU A 27 4.38 3.24 15.58
N ILE A 28 3.41 4.14 15.52
CA ILE A 28 3.67 5.60 15.48
C ILE A 28 4.44 6.05 16.74
N SER A 29 4.11 5.53 17.93
CA SER A 29 4.82 5.87 19.16
C SER A 29 6.28 5.39 19.17
N HIS A 30 6.62 4.42 18.33
CA HIS A 30 8.00 3.94 18.11
C HIS A 30 8.70 4.60 16.90
N GLY A 31 8.15 5.70 16.39
CA GLY A 31 8.76 6.49 15.31
C GLY A 31 8.50 5.96 13.90
N TYR A 32 7.48 5.12 13.71
CA TYR A 32 7.03 4.73 12.37
C TYR A 32 6.13 5.83 11.77
N GLU A 33 6.30 6.10 10.49
CA GLU A 33 5.43 6.99 9.72
C GLU A 33 4.29 6.18 9.10
N PHE A 34 3.04 6.58 9.38
CA PHE A 34 1.88 5.90 8.79
C PHE A 34 1.67 6.37 7.36
N ILE A 35 1.62 5.40 6.42
CA ILE A 35 1.37 5.63 5.00
C ILE A 35 0.17 4.79 4.56
N SER A 36 -0.72 5.40 3.79
CA SER A 36 -1.88 4.72 3.21
C SER A 36 -1.89 4.89 1.69
N PRO A 37 -1.20 4.02 0.95
CA PRO A 37 -1.23 4.04 -0.52
C PRO A 37 -2.62 3.66 -1.06
N PRO A 38 -2.98 4.10 -2.29
CA PRO A 38 -4.25 3.75 -2.89
C PRO A 38 -4.34 2.24 -3.17
N MET A 39 -5.56 1.70 -3.09
CA MET A 39 -5.81 0.28 -3.38
C MET A 39 -5.69 -0.03 -4.87
N ILE A 40 -6.00 0.94 -5.74
CA ILE A 40 -6.00 0.80 -7.20
C ILE A 40 -4.98 1.77 -7.78
N GLU A 41 -4.10 1.27 -8.63
CA GLU A 41 -3.13 2.05 -9.39
C GLU A 41 -3.03 1.53 -10.83
N TYR A 42 -2.42 2.32 -11.73
CA TYR A 42 -2.06 1.83 -13.05
C TYR A 42 -1.10 0.65 -12.94
N THR A 43 -1.32 -0.38 -13.76
CA THR A 43 -0.51 -1.61 -13.70
C THR A 43 0.97 -1.37 -13.94
N GLU A 44 1.33 -0.36 -14.71
CA GLU A 44 2.73 0.02 -14.97
C GLU A 44 3.45 0.42 -13.67
N SER A 45 2.75 1.17 -12.80
CA SER A 45 3.29 1.60 -11.50
C SER A 45 3.25 0.49 -10.46
N LEU A 46 2.16 -0.29 -10.47
CA LEU A 46 1.90 -1.31 -9.45
C LEU A 46 2.77 -2.56 -9.66
N LEU A 47 3.02 -2.94 -10.92
CA LEU A 47 3.60 -4.23 -11.29
C LEU A 47 4.99 -4.11 -11.93
N GLY A 48 5.56 -2.91 -12.00
CA GLY A 48 6.83 -2.68 -12.71
C GLY A 48 8.00 -3.57 -12.24
N TYR A 49 8.02 -3.92 -10.96
CA TYR A 49 9.04 -4.77 -10.35
C TYR A 49 8.45 -6.08 -9.77
N ALA A 50 7.18 -6.37 -10.05
CA ALA A 50 6.52 -7.56 -9.53
C ALA A 50 6.92 -8.81 -10.30
N SER A 51 6.97 -9.96 -9.59
CA SER A 51 7.13 -11.27 -10.22
C SER A 51 5.92 -11.60 -11.13
N GLU A 52 6.12 -12.51 -12.07
CA GLU A 52 5.04 -12.94 -12.98
C GLU A 52 3.84 -13.51 -12.21
N ASP A 53 4.07 -14.22 -11.10
CA ASP A 53 3.00 -14.76 -10.26
C ASP A 53 2.14 -13.65 -9.66
N VAL A 54 2.74 -12.57 -9.16
CA VAL A 54 2.00 -11.41 -8.65
C VAL A 54 1.21 -10.71 -9.75
N LYS A 55 1.77 -10.62 -10.95
CA LYS A 55 1.07 -10.06 -12.11
C LYS A 55 -0.15 -10.88 -12.51
N LEU A 56 -0.08 -12.21 -12.39
CA LEU A 56 -1.21 -13.10 -12.67
C LEU A 56 -2.30 -13.04 -11.59
N GLN A 57 -1.92 -12.87 -10.32
CA GLN A 57 -2.85 -12.80 -9.19
C GLN A 57 -3.50 -11.43 -9.01
N THR A 58 -3.00 -10.40 -9.70
CA THR A 58 -3.53 -9.05 -9.60
C THR A 58 -4.83 -8.91 -10.40
N PHE A 59 -5.91 -8.50 -9.74
CA PHE A 59 -7.14 -8.12 -10.43
C PHE A 59 -6.90 -6.88 -11.30
N LYS A 60 -7.28 -6.98 -12.58
CA LYS A 60 -7.06 -5.92 -13.57
C LYS A 60 -8.40 -5.30 -13.97
N ILE A 61 -8.44 -3.98 -14.02
CA ILE A 61 -9.61 -3.18 -14.35
C ILE A 61 -9.21 -2.19 -15.44
N ILE A 62 -10.05 -2.02 -16.44
CA ILE A 62 -9.84 -1.01 -17.48
C ILE A 62 -10.49 0.31 -17.05
N ASP A 63 -9.72 1.38 -17.00
CA ASP A 63 -10.25 2.73 -16.83
C ASP A 63 -11.05 3.11 -18.08
N GLN A 64 -12.35 3.24 -17.93
CA GLN A 64 -13.28 3.53 -19.04
C GLN A 64 -13.04 4.90 -19.69
N LEU A 65 -12.43 5.85 -18.96
CA LEU A 65 -12.18 7.19 -19.47
C LEU A 65 -10.90 7.28 -20.29
N THR A 66 -9.85 6.60 -19.84
CA THR A 66 -8.52 6.70 -20.46
C THR A 66 -8.14 5.46 -21.26
N GLY A 67 -8.87 4.37 -21.11
CA GLY A 67 -8.54 3.06 -21.70
C GLY A 67 -7.32 2.39 -21.07
N ARG A 68 -6.74 2.97 -20.02
CA ARG A 68 -5.54 2.42 -19.36
C ARG A 68 -5.89 1.27 -18.42
N LEU A 69 -4.97 0.34 -18.30
CA LEU A 69 -5.11 -0.80 -17.41
C LEU A 69 -4.69 -0.42 -15.99
N MET A 70 -5.61 -0.63 -15.05
CA MET A 70 -5.37 -0.49 -13.60
C MET A 70 -5.39 -1.87 -12.95
N GLY A 71 -4.77 -1.97 -11.77
CA GLY A 71 -4.80 -3.18 -10.95
C GLY A 71 -5.19 -2.88 -9.50
N VAL A 72 -5.87 -3.84 -8.88
CA VAL A 72 -6.05 -3.87 -7.43
C VAL A 72 -4.79 -4.49 -6.85
N ARG A 73 -4.14 -3.81 -5.90
CA ARG A 73 -2.89 -4.32 -5.31
C ARG A 73 -3.08 -5.67 -4.64
N ALA A 74 -2.17 -6.61 -4.90
CA ALA A 74 -2.05 -7.87 -4.16
C ALA A 74 -1.20 -7.69 -2.90
N ASP A 75 -0.19 -6.80 -2.96
CA ASP A 75 0.72 -6.46 -1.86
C ASP A 75 0.99 -4.94 -1.86
N ILE A 76 1.11 -4.37 -0.68
CA ILE A 76 1.33 -2.95 -0.48
C ILE A 76 2.83 -2.57 -0.52
N THR A 77 3.73 -3.52 -0.27
CA THR A 77 5.18 -3.29 -0.15
C THR A 77 5.80 -2.60 -1.37
N PRO A 78 5.48 -2.97 -2.63
CA PRO A 78 6.00 -2.27 -3.80
C PRO A 78 5.60 -0.79 -3.87
N GLN A 79 4.40 -0.46 -3.39
CA GLN A 79 3.92 0.93 -3.33
C GLN A 79 4.72 1.73 -2.30
N ILE A 80 5.01 1.13 -1.13
CA ILE A 80 5.84 1.76 -0.11
C ILE A 80 7.25 2.02 -0.63
N ALA A 81 7.88 1.05 -1.29
CA ALA A 81 9.20 1.23 -1.90
C ALA A 81 9.22 2.37 -2.93
N ARG A 82 8.18 2.48 -3.78
CA ARG A 82 8.02 3.58 -4.73
C ARG A 82 7.88 4.94 -4.04
N ILE A 83 7.10 5.01 -2.97
CA ILE A 83 6.89 6.24 -2.19
C ILE A 83 8.19 6.65 -1.52
N ASP A 84 8.89 5.72 -0.89
CA ASP A 84 10.18 5.95 -0.23
C ASP A 84 11.22 6.48 -1.22
N ALA A 85 11.38 5.84 -2.37
CA ALA A 85 12.28 6.30 -3.43
C ALA A 85 11.96 7.73 -3.89
N ARG A 86 10.66 8.08 -4.03
CA ARG A 86 10.22 9.42 -4.40
C ARG A 86 10.53 10.46 -3.33
N LEU A 87 10.32 10.11 -2.06
CA LEU A 87 10.61 11.01 -0.94
C LEU A 87 12.11 11.28 -0.80
N HIS A 88 12.96 10.26 -1.01
CA HIS A 88 14.41 10.40 -0.96
C HIS A 88 14.97 11.19 -2.14
N ASN A 89 14.44 11.01 -3.34
CA ASN A 89 14.88 11.77 -4.52
C ASN A 89 14.56 13.27 -4.44
N ASN A 90 13.58 13.67 -3.63
CA ASN A 90 13.18 15.06 -3.43
C ASN A 90 13.85 15.73 -2.23
N GLN A 91 14.69 15.01 -1.47
CA GLN A 91 15.43 15.58 -0.35
C GLN A 91 16.85 15.93 -0.80
N ASP A 92 17.25 17.18 -0.53
CA ASP A 92 18.65 17.63 -0.66
C ASP A 92 19.57 16.64 0.05
N THR A 93 20.59 16.16 -0.66
CA THR A 93 21.59 15.19 -0.20
C THR A 93 22.49 15.72 0.93
N SER A 94 22.16 16.85 1.53
CA SER A 94 22.99 17.54 2.53
C SER A 94 22.84 16.99 3.97
N ASN A 95 21.90 16.05 4.23
CA ASN A 95 21.74 15.51 5.58
C ASN A 95 21.77 13.97 5.60
N PRO A 96 22.95 13.34 5.87
CA PRO A 96 23.09 11.89 5.92
C PRO A 96 22.36 11.22 7.12
N ALA A 97 21.71 11.98 7.98
CA ALA A 97 21.05 11.46 9.19
C ALA A 97 19.70 10.77 8.92
N LYS A 98 19.16 10.79 7.68
CA LYS A 98 17.92 10.10 7.29
C LYS A 98 18.19 8.87 6.43
N SER A 99 19.10 8.00 6.83
CA SER A 99 19.40 6.77 6.07
C SER A 99 18.42 5.62 6.31
N ILE A 100 17.51 5.72 7.27
CA ILE A 100 16.58 4.64 7.62
C ILE A 100 15.17 5.21 7.69
N SER A 101 14.31 4.77 6.78
CA SER A 101 12.87 5.01 6.81
C SER A 101 12.15 3.88 7.52
N ARG A 102 11.16 4.22 8.34
CA ARG A 102 10.31 3.25 9.03
C ARG A 102 8.87 3.59 8.74
N TYR A 103 8.20 2.72 8.02
CA TYR A 103 6.79 2.90 7.64
C TYR A 103 5.92 1.84 8.26
N CYS A 104 4.66 2.21 8.58
CA CYS A 104 3.58 1.29 8.88
C CYS A 104 2.38 1.59 7.98
N TYR A 105 1.62 0.55 7.62
CA TYR A 105 0.53 0.61 6.64
C TYR A 105 -0.46 -0.54 6.84
#